data_4bb68a9d0f5ed1a62e0441f89ba830e2
#
_entry.id   4bb68a9d0f5ed1a62e0441f89ba830e2
#
_cell.length_a   1.000
_cell.length_b   1.000
_cell.length_c   1.000
_cell.angle_alpha   90.00
_cell.angle_beta   90.00
_cell.angle_gamma   90.00
#
_symmetry.space_group_name_H-M   'P 1'
#
loop_
_entity.id
_entity.type
_entity.pdbx_description
1 polymer ?
#
loop_
_entity_poly.entity_id
_entity_poly.type
_entity_poly.pdbx_seq_one_letter_code
_entity_poly.pdbx_strand_id
1 'polypeptide(L)'
;RAFYDALNGMSEEERQLFGMSGVEKVNQLYGGEELRALQRKCGRFVNAGMIANLFGAVASDQLEDGRVVSGIGGQYNFVSMAHALPDARLIMMIRSTRGSGKTLKSNIVFSYGHCSVPKHLRDIIVTEYGIADLRGKPDKEVIMEMIKVADSRFQDELLAQAKKAKKVPQHYEIPEEYRHNLPGKYESVLKPYQGEGYFQPFPFGTDLTNDEFALGGSLKAMKALAQGTPLKLVKGLLTELVRPIPKKAVPYLTMMELAQPGS
;
A
#
# COMPACT_ATOMS: atom_id res chain seq x y z
N ARG A 1 7.23 -23.93 4.30
CA ARG A 1 7.60 -25.27 4.81
C ARG A 1 8.96 -25.68 4.26
N ALA A 2 9.15 -25.71 2.93
CA ALA A 2 10.43 -26.09 2.30
C ALA A 2 11.67 -25.31 2.81
N PHE A 3 11.52 -24.01 3.10
CA PHE A 3 12.58 -23.19 3.70
C PHE A 3 12.99 -23.69 5.10
N TYR A 4 12.02 -23.99 5.96
CA TYR A 4 12.33 -24.54 7.30
C TYR A 4 12.93 -25.95 7.22
N ASP A 5 12.46 -26.77 6.29
CA ASP A 5 12.97 -28.12 6.08
C ASP A 5 14.44 -28.06 5.60
N ALA A 6 14.76 -27.10 4.71
CA ALA A 6 16.13 -26.84 4.27
C ALA A 6 17.03 -26.39 5.42
N LEU A 7 16.59 -25.41 6.25
CA LEU A 7 17.34 -24.96 7.43
C LEU A 7 17.59 -26.08 8.45
N ASN A 8 16.58 -26.93 8.68
CA ASN A 8 16.67 -28.05 9.60
C ASN A 8 17.60 -29.15 9.09
N GLY A 9 17.72 -29.30 7.77
CA GLY A 9 18.64 -30.26 7.13
C GLY A 9 20.09 -29.79 7.02
N MET A 10 20.40 -28.51 7.30
CA MET A 10 21.74 -27.97 7.26
C MET A 10 22.60 -28.45 8.43
N SER A 11 23.90 -28.57 8.21
CA SER A 11 24.88 -28.78 9.29
C SER A 11 24.91 -27.56 10.23
N GLU A 12 25.49 -27.72 11.41
CA GLU A 12 25.65 -26.61 12.35
C GLU A 12 26.53 -25.48 11.76
N GLU A 13 27.57 -25.84 11.05
CA GLU A 13 28.47 -24.90 10.36
C GLU A 13 27.76 -24.09 9.29
N GLU A 14 26.92 -24.74 8.47
CA GLU A 14 26.11 -24.06 7.48
C GLU A 14 25.06 -23.14 8.13
N ARG A 15 24.41 -23.56 9.23
CA ARG A 15 23.43 -22.72 9.96
C ARG A 15 24.06 -21.49 10.60
N GLN A 16 25.34 -21.53 11.00
CA GLN A 16 26.05 -20.36 11.52
C GLN A 16 26.22 -19.24 10.50
N LEU A 17 26.12 -19.52 9.19
CA LEU A 17 26.12 -18.50 8.13
C LEU A 17 24.84 -17.68 8.13
N PHE A 18 23.77 -18.14 8.79
CA PHE A 18 22.51 -17.42 8.90
C PHE A 18 22.48 -16.63 10.21
N GLY A 19 22.59 -15.31 10.13
CA GLY A 19 22.46 -14.44 11.28
C GLY A 19 21.01 -14.38 11.75
N MET A 20 20.73 -14.95 12.93
CA MET A 20 19.42 -14.86 13.56
C MET A 20 19.51 -14.05 14.84
N SER A 21 18.66 -13.06 14.99
CA SER A 21 18.61 -12.20 16.18
C SER A 21 17.21 -11.65 16.41
N GLY A 22 16.97 -11.11 17.59
CA GLY A 22 15.72 -10.40 17.85
C GLY A 22 15.56 -9.18 16.97
N VAL A 23 14.32 -8.90 16.58
CA VAL A 23 13.98 -7.79 15.65
C VAL A 23 14.34 -6.42 16.22
N GLU A 24 14.50 -6.30 17.53
CA GLU A 24 14.95 -5.08 18.22
C GLU A 24 16.32 -4.59 17.76
N LYS A 25 17.18 -5.48 17.25
CA LYS A 25 18.47 -5.09 16.68
C LYS A 25 18.30 -4.30 15.38
N VAL A 26 17.21 -4.55 14.66
CA VAL A 26 16.92 -3.91 13.37
C VAL A 26 16.06 -2.66 13.55
N ASN A 27 14.99 -2.75 14.37
CA ASN A 27 13.95 -1.73 14.39
C ASN A 27 13.93 -0.84 15.64
N GLN A 28 15.01 -0.84 16.45
CA GLN A 28 15.15 0.04 17.60
C GLN A 28 16.56 0.64 17.67
N LEU A 29 16.70 1.76 18.40
CA LEU A 29 17.99 2.34 18.71
C LEU A 29 18.59 1.83 20.03
N TYR A 30 17.75 1.34 20.95
CA TYR A 30 18.15 0.92 22.29
C TYR A 30 19.12 -0.27 22.29
N GLY A 31 20.03 -0.27 23.27
CA GLY A 31 20.99 -1.35 23.45
C GLY A 31 22.15 -1.32 22.43
N GLY A 32 22.72 -0.14 22.21
CA GLY A 32 23.81 0.12 21.29
C GLY A 32 23.55 1.38 20.47
N GLU A 33 23.01 2.42 21.12
CA GLU A 33 22.47 3.63 20.52
C GLU A 33 23.49 4.36 19.64
N GLU A 34 24.71 4.51 20.11
CA GLU A 34 25.77 5.23 19.39
C GLU A 34 26.07 4.53 18.05
N LEU A 35 26.36 3.24 18.08
CA LEU A 35 26.63 2.46 16.87
C LEU A 35 25.44 2.45 15.92
N ARG A 36 24.24 2.22 16.46
CA ARG A 36 23.02 2.18 15.65
C ARG A 36 22.70 3.54 15.02
N ALA A 37 22.93 4.64 15.75
CA ALA A 37 22.76 5.98 15.19
C ALA A 37 23.76 6.25 14.05
N LEU A 38 25.02 5.87 14.22
CA LEU A 38 26.03 5.99 13.17
C LEU A 38 25.68 5.16 11.92
N GLN A 39 25.24 3.92 12.11
CA GLN A 39 24.84 3.03 10.99
C GLN A 39 23.59 3.55 10.25
N ARG A 40 22.74 4.32 10.92
CA ARG A 40 21.48 4.86 10.37
C ARG A 40 21.53 6.36 10.07
N LYS A 41 22.72 6.92 9.99
CA LYS A 41 22.91 8.31 9.56
C LYS A 41 22.23 8.52 8.20
N CYS A 42 21.48 9.62 8.08
CA CYS A 42 20.69 9.95 6.91
C CYS A 42 19.63 8.86 6.55
N GLY A 43 19.15 8.10 7.52
CA GLY A 43 18.17 7.02 7.32
C GLY A 43 16.88 7.51 6.67
N ARG A 44 16.32 6.70 5.77
CA ARG A 44 15.01 6.94 5.14
C ARG A 44 14.10 5.77 5.50
N PHE A 45 13.17 6.03 6.41
CA PHE A 45 12.26 5.04 6.96
C PHE A 45 10.95 5.07 6.19
N VAL A 46 10.77 4.10 5.30
CA VAL A 46 9.60 4.02 4.40
C VAL A 46 8.57 3.05 4.97
N ASN A 47 7.34 3.53 5.12
CA ASN A 47 6.21 2.74 5.61
C ASN A 47 4.98 2.99 4.74
N ALA A 48 4.05 2.04 4.72
CA ALA A 48 2.75 2.22 4.08
C ALA A 48 1.67 2.50 5.14
N GLY A 49 0.73 3.38 4.79
CA GLY A 49 -0.47 3.64 5.56
C GLY A 49 -1.72 3.45 4.71
N MET A 50 -2.88 3.32 5.35
CA MET A 50 -4.16 3.17 4.66
C MET A 50 -4.82 4.50 4.37
N ILE A 51 -4.88 5.36 5.38
CA ILE A 51 -5.59 6.65 5.38
C ILE A 51 -4.67 7.70 5.98
N ALA A 52 -4.62 8.88 5.36
CA ALA A 52 -4.00 10.06 5.96
C ALA A 52 -5.03 11.18 6.10
N ASN A 53 -5.03 11.88 7.21
CA ASN A 53 -5.86 13.07 7.33
C ASN A 53 -5.11 14.34 6.92
N LEU A 54 -5.84 15.43 6.69
CA LEU A 54 -5.25 16.71 6.26
C LEU A 54 -4.26 17.32 7.26
N PHE A 55 -4.22 16.82 8.50
CA PHE A 55 -3.25 17.27 9.51
C PHE A 55 -1.97 16.43 9.50
N GLY A 56 -1.85 15.44 8.61
CA GLY A 56 -0.70 14.57 8.46
C GLY A 56 -0.67 13.37 9.42
N ALA A 57 -1.74 13.10 10.16
CA ALA A 57 -1.86 11.86 10.92
C ALA A 57 -2.27 10.71 9.99
N VAL A 58 -1.76 9.50 10.28
CA VAL A 58 -1.97 8.31 9.45
C VAL A 58 -2.59 7.18 10.26
N ALA A 59 -3.58 6.50 9.67
CA ALA A 59 -4.13 5.24 10.15
C ALA A 59 -3.64 4.09 9.26
N SER A 60 -3.15 3.00 9.88
CA SER A 60 -2.53 1.88 9.18
C SER A 60 -3.10 0.51 9.53
N ASP A 61 -3.87 0.38 10.61
CA ASP A 61 -4.25 -0.90 11.19
C ASP A 61 -5.75 -1.04 11.47
N GLN A 62 -6.46 0.08 11.67
CA GLN A 62 -7.85 0.09 12.11
C GLN A 62 -8.71 1.01 11.24
N LEU A 63 -9.94 0.58 10.96
CA LEU A 63 -10.95 1.36 10.27
C LEU A 63 -11.73 2.24 11.26
N GLU A 64 -12.45 3.21 10.72
CA GLU A 64 -13.25 4.18 11.49
C GLU A 64 -14.39 3.52 12.29
N ASP A 65 -14.89 2.38 11.82
CA ASP A 65 -15.90 1.55 12.48
C ASP A 65 -15.33 0.66 13.62
N GLY A 66 -14.04 0.79 13.92
CA GLY A 66 -13.36 0.05 14.98
C GLY A 66 -12.79 -1.30 14.56
N ARG A 67 -13.01 -1.76 13.32
CA ARG A 67 -12.44 -3.03 12.85
C ARG A 67 -10.93 -2.91 12.66
N VAL A 68 -10.19 -3.80 13.29
CA VAL A 68 -8.77 -4.00 13.05
C VAL A 68 -8.60 -4.83 11.77
N VAL A 69 -7.86 -4.32 10.80
CA VAL A 69 -7.65 -4.95 9.49
C VAL A 69 -6.21 -5.39 9.27
N SER A 70 -5.30 -4.92 10.11
CA SER A 70 -3.88 -5.23 10.04
C SER A 70 -3.24 -5.08 11.42
N GLY A 71 -2.07 -5.69 11.63
CA GLY A 71 -1.18 -5.30 12.73
C GLY A 71 -0.31 -4.10 12.32
N ILE A 72 0.08 -3.28 13.29
CA ILE A 72 1.01 -2.16 13.06
C ILE A 72 2.41 -2.67 12.69
N GLY A 73 2.82 -3.83 13.20
CA GLY A 73 4.16 -4.38 13.01
C GLY A 73 5.25 -3.43 13.53
N GLY A 74 6.33 -3.28 12.77
CA GLY A 74 7.47 -2.41 13.11
C GLY A 74 7.27 -0.92 12.80
N GLN A 75 6.10 -0.49 12.34
CA GLN A 75 5.87 0.89 11.88
C GLN A 75 6.19 1.93 12.96
N TYR A 76 5.70 1.71 14.19
CA TYR A 76 5.97 2.61 15.31
C TYR A 76 7.48 2.80 15.54
N ASN A 77 8.23 1.70 15.52
CA ASN A 77 9.68 1.72 15.75
C ASN A 77 10.41 2.54 14.68
N PHE A 78 10.05 2.37 13.41
CA PHE A 78 10.63 3.13 12.31
C PHE A 78 10.26 4.62 12.37
N VAL A 79 9.01 4.92 12.72
CA VAL A 79 8.55 6.30 12.95
C VAL A 79 9.34 6.95 14.09
N SER A 80 9.48 6.26 15.21
CA SER A 80 10.23 6.74 16.38
C SER A 80 11.71 6.98 16.06
N MET A 81 12.36 6.02 15.37
CA MET A 81 13.76 6.18 14.96
C MET A 81 13.96 7.36 14.00
N ALA A 82 13.06 7.54 13.03
CA ALA A 82 13.15 8.65 12.09
C ALA A 82 13.10 10.02 12.77
N HIS A 83 12.43 10.12 13.91
CA HIS A 83 12.35 11.36 14.68
C HIS A 83 13.46 11.50 15.73
N ALA A 84 14.01 10.38 16.21
CA ALA A 84 15.14 10.40 17.16
C ALA A 84 16.49 10.71 16.47
N LEU A 85 16.62 10.40 15.18
CA LEU A 85 17.84 10.61 14.40
C LEU A 85 17.78 11.99 13.70
N PRO A 86 18.76 12.87 13.88
CA PRO A 86 18.69 14.26 13.39
C PRO A 86 18.56 14.38 11.86
N ASP A 87 19.25 13.52 11.12
CA ASP A 87 19.30 13.56 9.64
C ASP A 87 18.34 12.57 8.98
N ALA A 88 17.53 11.85 9.75
CA ALA A 88 16.62 10.86 9.22
C ALA A 88 15.26 11.47 8.82
N ARG A 89 14.58 10.79 7.90
CA ARG A 89 13.25 11.16 7.44
C ARG A 89 12.32 9.96 7.47
N LEU A 90 11.08 10.21 7.91
CA LEU A 90 9.97 9.28 7.80
C LEU A 90 9.23 9.53 6.49
N ILE A 91 8.99 8.47 5.71
CA ILE A 91 8.22 8.52 4.47
C ILE A 91 7.03 7.58 4.63
N MET A 92 5.82 8.15 4.60
CA MET A 92 4.57 7.39 4.63
C MET A 92 3.97 7.35 3.23
N MET A 93 3.88 6.16 2.65
CA MET A 93 3.25 5.96 1.35
C MET A 93 1.74 5.70 1.54
N ILE A 94 0.93 6.50 0.88
CA ILE A 94 -0.53 6.40 0.92
C ILE A 94 -1.04 6.35 -0.52
N ARG A 95 -1.85 5.34 -0.87
CA ARG A 95 -2.65 5.44 -2.10
C ARG A 95 -3.65 6.56 -1.93
N SER A 96 -3.72 7.49 -2.87
CA SER A 96 -4.66 8.63 -2.75
C SER A 96 -6.12 8.19 -2.74
N THR A 97 -6.44 7.04 -3.35
CA THR A 97 -7.82 6.52 -3.43
C THR A 97 -7.92 5.03 -3.17
N ARG A 98 -9.14 4.57 -2.83
CA ARG A 98 -9.55 3.16 -2.73
C ARG A 98 -10.89 2.92 -3.41
N GLY A 99 -11.15 1.67 -3.79
CA GLY A 99 -12.37 1.29 -4.53
C GLY A 99 -12.30 1.70 -6.00
N SER A 100 -13.41 1.58 -6.70
CA SER A 100 -13.54 1.93 -8.12
C SER A 100 -14.98 2.30 -8.46
N GLY A 101 -15.19 3.03 -9.57
CA GLY A 101 -16.51 3.45 -10.01
C GLY A 101 -17.30 4.17 -8.91
N LYS A 102 -18.49 3.68 -8.60
CA LYS A 102 -19.38 4.28 -7.57
C LYS A 102 -18.89 4.10 -6.13
N THR A 103 -17.93 3.19 -5.90
CA THR A 103 -17.35 2.93 -4.56
C THR A 103 -16.02 3.64 -4.35
N LEU A 104 -15.59 4.47 -5.31
CA LEU A 104 -14.35 5.22 -5.22
C LEU A 104 -14.40 6.20 -4.05
N LYS A 105 -13.38 6.18 -3.20
CA LYS A 105 -13.24 7.06 -2.03
C LYS A 105 -11.81 7.56 -1.93
N SER A 106 -11.64 8.77 -1.40
CA SER A 106 -10.33 9.30 -1.04
C SER A 106 -9.75 8.56 0.17
N ASN A 107 -8.44 8.36 0.18
CA ASN A 107 -7.66 7.96 1.36
C ASN A 107 -6.98 9.17 2.02
N ILE A 108 -7.01 10.33 1.37
CA ILE A 108 -6.71 11.61 2.01
C ILE A 108 -8.05 12.19 2.46
N VAL A 109 -8.23 12.35 3.78
CA VAL A 109 -9.51 12.77 4.37
C VAL A 109 -9.31 13.98 5.30
N PHE A 110 -10.37 14.75 5.56
CA PHE A 110 -10.25 15.90 6.47
C PHE A 110 -9.90 15.45 7.89
N SER A 111 -10.60 14.44 8.41
CA SER A 111 -10.39 13.85 9.73
C SER A 111 -10.65 12.34 9.66
N TYR A 112 -10.10 11.59 10.61
CA TYR A 112 -10.31 10.16 10.75
C TYR A 112 -10.31 9.78 12.22
N GLY A 113 -11.21 8.88 12.62
CA GLY A 113 -11.46 8.53 14.02
C GLY A 113 -10.37 7.67 14.68
N HIS A 114 -9.45 7.09 13.88
CA HIS A 114 -8.34 6.29 14.38
C HIS A 114 -7.00 6.86 13.89
N CYS A 115 -5.92 6.62 14.67
CA CYS A 115 -4.60 7.14 14.40
C CYS A 115 -3.51 6.16 14.84
N SER A 116 -2.72 5.65 13.89
CA SER A 116 -1.53 4.83 14.16
C SER A 116 -0.27 5.68 14.26
N VAL A 117 -0.17 6.73 13.42
CA VAL A 117 0.94 7.70 13.43
C VAL A 117 0.34 9.10 13.66
N PRO A 118 0.54 9.68 14.85
CA PRO A 118 -0.06 10.96 15.20
C PRO A 118 0.61 12.13 14.46
N LYS A 119 -0.11 13.25 14.33
CA LYS A 119 0.33 14.41 13.55
C LYS A 119 1.66 15.03 14.03
N HIS A 120 2.01 14.88 15.29
CA HIS A 120 3.29 15.41 15.80
C HIS A 120 4.51 14.59 15.36
N LEU A 121 4.28 13.40 14.81
CA LEU A 121 5.31 12.56 14.16
C LEU A 121 5.19 12.58 12.64
N ARG A 122 4.44 13.54 12.07
CA ARG A 122 4.35 13.72 10.61
C ARG A 122 5.69 14.19 10.03
N ASP A 123 6.02 13.70 8.85
CA ASP A 123 7.22 14.12 8.13
C ASP A 123 6.93 14.20 6.63
N ILE A 124 7.08 13.13 5.87
CA ILE A 124 6.80 13.10 4.44
C ILE A 124 5.62 12.16 4.17
N ILE A 125 4.63 12.63 3.43
CA ILE A 125 3.57 11.81 2.84
C ILE A 125 3.77 11.73 1.33
N VAL A 126 3.77 10.52 0.78
CA VAL A 126 3.90 10.28 -0.66
C VAL A 126 2.64 9.58 -1.17
N THR A 127 2.08 10.12 -2.25
CA THR A 127 1.03 9.46 -3.02
C THR A 127 1.52 9.22 -4.45
N GLU A 128 0.73 8.56 -5.28
CA GLU A 128 1.00 8.41 -6.71
C GLU A 128 1.06 9.74 -7.48
N TYR A 129 0.64 10.83 -6.84
CA TYR A 129 0.58 12.16 -7.46
C TYR A 129 1.67 13.12 -7.02
N GLY A 130 2.36 12.83 -5.91
CA GLY A 130 3.42 13.71 -5.44
C GLY A 130 3.86 13.47 -4.01
N ILE A 131 4.65 14.41 -3.52
CA ILE A 131 5.30 14.40 -2.21
C ILE A 131 4.83 15.61 -1.41
N ALA A 132 4.29 15.38 -0.23
CA ALA A 132 3.98 16.40 0.76
C ALA A 132 5.03 16.35 1.89
N ASP A 133 5.93 17.31 1.92
CA ASP A 133 6.87 17.50 3.03
C ASP A 133 6.22 18.33 4.13
N LEU A 134 5.99 17.71 5.28
CA LEU A 134 5.18 18.27 6.37
C LEU A 134 5.99 18.67 7.60
N ARG A 135 7.26 18.23 7.70
CA ARG A 135 8.11 18.45 8.88
C ARG A 135 8.33 19.96 9.09
N GLY A 136 8.10 20.42 10.31
CA GLY A 136 8.30 21.81 10.70
C GLY A 136 7.25 22.81 10.20
N LYS A 137 6.23 22.35 9.47
CA LYS A 137 5.16 23.21 8.95
C LYS A 137 3.99 23.35 9.93
N PRO A 138 3.38 24.54 10.06
CA PRO A 138 2.14 24.72 10.81
C PRO A 138 0.97 24.02 10.12
N ASP A 139 -0.10 23.70 10.86
CA ASP A 139 -1.25 22.93 10.36
C ASP A 139 -1.86 23.52 9.08
N LYS A 140 -1.89 24.85 8.93
CA LYS A 140 -2.36 25.53 7.72
C LYS A 140 -1.59 25.08 6.46
N GLU A 141 -0.28 25.09 6.53
CA GLU A 141 0.59 24.71 5.42
C GLU A 141 0.56 23.21 5.17
N VAL A 142 0.51 22.42 6.23
CA VAL A 142 0.34 20.95 6.13
C VAL A 142 -0.93 20.60 5.36
N ILE A 143 -2.06 21.23 5.66
CA ILE A 143 -3.32 21.01 4.96
C ILE A 143 -3.20 21.35 3.47
N MET A 144 -2.54 22.46 3.15
CA MET A 144 -2.32 22.85 1.76
C MET A 144 -1.46 21.82 1.02
N GLU A 145 -0.37 21.33 1.64
CA GLU A 145 0.48 20.29 1.04
C GLU A 145 -0.26 18.96 0.86
N MET A 146 -1.06 18.56 1.85
CA MET A 146 -1.85 17.33 1.77
C MET A 146 -2.90 17.36 0.66
N ILE A 147 -3.54 18.51 0.43
CA ILE A 147 -4.50 18.68 -0.67
C ILE A 147 -3.80 18.56 -2.03
N LYS A 148 -2.57 19.08 -2.17
CA LYS A 148 -1.79 19.01 -3.42
C LYS A 148 -1.52 17.57 -3.86
N VAL A 149 -1.37 16.62 -2.94
CA VAL A 149 -1.10 15.20 -3.24
C VAL A 149 -2.34 14.32 -3.22
N ALA A 150 -3.52 14.90 -2.99
CA ALA A 150 -4.80 14.20 -3.09
C ALA A 150 -5.23 14.03 -4.56
N ASP A 151 -6.07 13.02 -4.83
CA ASP A 151 -6.73 12.86 -6.13
C ASP A 151 -7.63 14.05 -6.43
N SER A 152 -7.53 14.61 -7.63
CA SER A 152 -8.19 15.87 -7.99
C SER A 152 -9.71 15.81 -7.94
N ARG A 153 -10.30 14.61 -8.02
CA ARG A 153 -11.75 14.40 -7.85
C ARG A 153 -12.26 14.72 -6.45
N PHE A 154 -11.36 14.77 -5.45
CA PHE A 154 -11.68 15.01 -4.05
C PHE A 154 -11.10 16.30 -3.49
N GLN A 155 -10.23 16.99 -4.24
CA GLN A 155 -9.52 18.18 -3.76
C GLN A 155 -10.46 19.31 -3.38
N ASP A 156 -11.50 19.57 -4.17
CA ASP A 156 -12.45 20.68 -3.89
C ASP A 156 -13.27 20.42 -2.62
N GLU A 157 -13.68 19.18 -2.39
CA GLU A 157 -14.38 18.80 -1.16
C GLU A 157 -13.47 18.96 0.06
N LEU A 158 -12.23 18.47 -0.01
CA LEU A 158 -11.23 18.59 1.06
C LEU A 158 -10.94 20.05 1.37
N LEU A 159 -10.78 20.89 0.36
CA LEU A 159 -10.56 22.33 0.52
C LEU A 159 -11.75 23.01 1.15
N ALA A 160 -12.98 22.68 0.72
CA ALA A 160 -14.20 23.22 1.29
C ALA A 160 -14.35 22.88 2.79
N GLN A 161 -14.05 21.65 3.17
CA GLN A 161 -14.04 21.20 4.57
C GLN A 161 -12.99 21.98 5.39
N ALA A 162 -11.79 22.17 4.85
CA ALA A 162 -10.71 22.91 5.52
C ALA A 162 -11.06 24.41 5.68
N LYS A 163 -11.67 25.03 4.68
CA LYS A 163 -12.16 26.43 4.74
C LYS A 163 -13.30 26.58 5.75
N LYS A 164 -14.27 25.67 5.73
CA LYS A 164 -15.39 25.64 6.70
C LYS A 164 -14.87 25.53 8.13
N ALA A 165 -13.86 24.72 8.36
CA ALA A 165 -13.19 24.57 9.66
C ALA A 165 -12.24 25.73 10.00
N LYS A 166 -12.11 26.75 9.16
CA LYS A 166 -11.19 27.89 9.31
C LYS A 166 -9.72 27.49 9.50
N LYS A 167 -9.32 26.38 8.87
CA LYS A 167 -7.97 25.85 8.94
C LYS A 167 -7.06 26.36 7.82
N VAL A 168 -7.65 26.87 6.74
CA VAL A 168 -6.95 27.54 5.63
C VAL A 168 -7.65 28.87 5.32
N PRO A 169 -6.96 29.85 4.72
CA PRO A 169 -7.58 31.13 4.32
C PRO A 169 -8.72 30.91 3.32
N GLN A 170 -9.76 31.74 3.41
CA GLN A 170 -10.90 31.63 2.50
C GLN A 170 -10.54 31.88 1.04
N HIS A 171 -9.55 32.75 0.78
CA HIS A 171 -9.07 33.07 -0.55
C HIS A 171 -8.05 32.06 -1.10
N TYR A 172 -7.65 31.03 -0.33
CA TYR A 172 -6.70 30.03 -0.82
C TYR A 172 -7.31 29.21 -1.95
N GLU A 173 -6.56 29.07 -3.03
CA GLU A 173 -6.87 28.22 -4.17
C GLU A 173 -5.75 27.19 -4.36
N ILE A 174 -6.12 26.00 -4.84
CA ILE A 174 -5.15 24.95 -5.15
C ILE A 174 -4.41 25.39 -6.42
N PRO A 175 -3.06 25.46 -6.43
CA PRO A 175 -2.33 25.81 -7.64
C PRO A 175 -2.63 24.85 -8.79
N GLU A 176 -2.74 25.39 -10.01
CA GLU A 176 -3.21 24.66 -11.20
C GLU A 176 -2.37 23.42 -11.50
N GLU A 177 -1.07 23.46 -11.25
CA GLU A 177 -0.15 22.34 -11.44
C GLU A 177 -0.51 21.08 -10.64
N TYR A 178 -1.28 21.22 -9.55
CA TYR A 178 -1.76 20.11 -8.71
C TYR A 178 -3.21 19.69 -8.99
N ARG A 179 -3.88 20.35 -9.97
CA ARG A 179 -5.30 20.09 -10.29
C ARG A 179 -5.52 18.91 -11.23
N HIS A 180 -4.45 18.27 -11.69
CA HIS A 180 -4.49 17.18 -12.65
C HIS A 180 -4.03 15.83 -12.05
N ASN A 181 -4.26 15.62 -10.77
CA ASN A 181 -3.93 14.38 -10.07
C ASN A 181 -4.99 13.30 -10.38
N LEU A 182 -4.88 12.71 -11.56
CA LEU A 182 -5.80 11.68 -12.06
C LEU A 182 -4.99 10.46 -12.54
N PRO A 183 -5.56 9.23 -12.47
CA PRO A 183 -4.84 8.01 -12.88
C PRO A 183 -4.19 8.09 -14.26
N GLY A 184 -4.87 8.65 -15.25
CA GLY A 184 -4.34 8.78 -16.61
C GLY A 184 -3.06 9.62 -16.72
N LYS A 185 -2.79 10.51 -15.77
CA LYS A 185 -1.56 11.32 -15.76
C LYS A 185 -0.33 10.44 -15.50
N TYR A 186 -0.32 9.66 -14.43
CA TYR A 186 0.82 8.79 -14.13
C TYR A 186 0.91 7.60 -15.08
N GLU A 187 -0.22 7.06 -15.54
CA GLU A 187 -0.26 5.98 -16.53
C GLU A 187 0.41 6.41 -17.85
N SER A 188 0.15 7.63 -18.29
CA SER A 188 0.79 8.17 -19.50
C SER A 188 2.32 8.29 -19.37
N VAL A 189 2.81 8.62 -18.18
CA VAL A 189 4.26 8.71 -17.89
C VAL A 189 4.90 7.32 -17.84
N LEU A 190 4.19 6.30 -17.29
CA LEU A 190 4.73 4.96 -17.14
C LEU A 190 4.67 4.12 -18.42
N LYS A 191 3.70 4.40 -19.31
CA LYS A 191 3.46 3.61 -20.53
C LYS A 191 4.69 3.40 -21.43
N PRO A 192 5.52 4.41 -21.72
CA PRO A 192 6.75 4.21 -22.50
C PRO A 192 7.68 3.16 -21.87
N TYR A 193 7.92 3.29 -20.56
CA TYR A 193 8.81 2.40 -19.82
C TYR A 193 8.28 0.96 -19.71
N GLN A 194 6.95 0.78 -19.69
CA GLN A 194 6.34 -0.55 -19.78
C GLN A 194 6.62 -1.21 -21.14
N GLY A 195 6.61 -0.42 -22.22
CA GLY A 195 6.97 -0.88 -23.56
C GLY A 195 8.43 -1.31 -23.69
N GLU A 196 9.33 -0.73 -22.89
CA GLU A 196 10.75 -1.07 -22.82
C GLU A 196 11.04 -2.27 -21.87
N GLY A 197 10.01 -2.90 -21.31
CA GLY A 197 10.14 -4.06 -20.44
C GLY A 197 10.35 -3.72 -18.94
N TYR A 198 10.29 -2.44 -18.56
CA TYR A 198 10.24 -2.05 -17.15
C TYR A 198 8.86 -2.39 -16.55
N PHE A 199 8.82 -2.59 -15.24
CA PHE A 199 7.60 -2.91 -14.48
C PHE A 199 6.95 -4.25 -14.86
N GLN A 200 7.76 -5.23 -15.26
CA GLN A 200 7.27 -6.59 -15.45
C GLN A 200 6.74 -7.15 -14.13
N PRO A 201 5.69 -7.98 -14.15
CA PRO A 201 5.11 -8.55 -12.93
C PRO A 201 6.11 -9.29 -12.04
N PHE A 202 7.12 -9.92 -12.65
CA PHE A 202 8.14 -10.71 -11.96
C PHE A 202 9.52 -10.43 -12.55
N PRO A 203 10.13 -9.24 -12.28
CA PRO A 203 11.39 -8.84 -12.92
C PRO A 203 12.58 -9.73 -12.54
N PHE A 204 12.49 -10.44 -11.41
CA PHE A 204 13.53 -11.37 -10.90
C PHE A 204 13.09 -12.84 -10.96
N GLY A 205 12.04 -13.14 -11.71
CA GLY A 205 11.43 -14.46 -11.71
C GLY A 205 10.34 -14.61 -10.64
N THR A 206 9.80 -15.80 -10.54
CA THR A 206 8.74 -16.14 -9.57
C THR A 206 8.90 -17.59 -9.13
N ASP A 207 8.52 -17.88 -7.90
CA ASP A 207 8.43 -19.26 -7.36
C ASP A 207 7.15 -19.96 -7.81
N LEU A 208 6.24 -19.25 -8.50
CA LEU A 208 5.04 -19.84 -9.05
C LEU A 208 5.37 -20.74 -10.24
N THR A 209 4.79 -21.93 -10.26
CA THR A 209 4.81 -22.81 -11.44
C THR A 209 3.98 -22.18 -12.57
N ASN A 210 4.20 -22.65 -13.78
CA ASN A 210 3.41 -22.20 -14.95
C ASN A 210 1.89 -22.42 -14.75
N ASP A 211 1.50 -23.49 -14.07
CA ASP A 211 0.10 -23.80 -13.77
C ASP A 211 -0.48 -22.85 -12.71
N GLU A 212 0.25 -22.56 -11.65
CA GLU A 212 -0.16 -21.57 -10.63
C GLU A 212 -0.29 -20.17 -11.25
N PHE A 213 0.63 -19.81 -12.15
CA PHE A 213 0.58 -18.54 -12.86
C PHE A 213 -0.67 -18.44 -13.76
N ALA A 214 -0.96 -19.49 -14.52
CA ALA A 214 -2.15 -19.56 -15.37
C ALA A 214 -3.45 -19.52 -14.55
N LEU A 215 -3.48 -20.25 -13.43
CA LEU A 215 -4.59 -20.26 -12.48
C LEU A 215 -4.82 -18.87 -11.87
N GLY A 216 -3.78 -18.22 -11.39
CA GLY A 216 -3.83 -16.85 -10.83
C GLY A 216 -4.35 -15.84 -11.84
N GLY A 217 -3.92 -15.93 -13.10
CA GLY A 217 -4.43 -15.13 -14.22
C GLY A 217 -5.92 -15.34 -14.46
N SER A 218 -6.36 -16.59 -14.46
CA SER A 218 -7.76 -16.97 -14.67
C SER A 218 -8.67 -16.48 -13.53
N LEU A 219 -8.24 -16.61 -12.28
CA LEU A 219 -8.97 -16.12 -11.11
C LEU A 219 -9.08 -14.57 -11.12
N LYS A 220 -8.03 -13.88 -11.53
CA LYS A 220 -8.04 -12.42 -11.70
C LYS A 220 -9.02 -11.99 -12.80
N ALA A 221 -9.06 -12.69 -13.92
CA ALA A 221 -10.02 -12.44 -15.00
C ALA A 221 -11.47 -12.68 -14.56
N MET A 222 -11.75 -13.78 -13.84
CA MET A 222 -13.06 -14.05 -13.25
C MET A 222 -13.49 -12.96 -12.28
N LYS A 223 -12.62 -12.51 -11.41
CA LYS A 223 -12.89 -11.39 -10.47
C LYS A 223 -13.24 -10.10 -11.23
N ALA A 224 -12.52 -9.79 -12.29
CA ALA A 224 -12.79 -8.61 -13.12
C ALA A 224 -14.16 -8.70 -13.81
N LEU A 225 -14.53 -9.88 -14.33
CA LEU A 225 -15.86 -10.14 -14.92
C LEU A 225 -16.99 -10.00 -13.89
N ALA A 226 -16.79 -10.52 -12.67
CA ALA A 226 -17.76 -10.41 -11.58
C ALA A 226 -18.01 -8.95 -11.17
N GLN A 227 -16.97 -8.12 -11.16
CA GLN A 227 -17.07 -6.71 -10.80
C GLN A 227 -17.62 -5.82 -11.93
N GLY A 228 -17.32 -6.14 -13.19
CA GLY A 228 -17.70 -5.32 -14.35
C GLY A 228 -19.03 -5.70 -15.00
N THR A 229 -19.28 -6.97 -15.21
CA THR A 229 -20.46 -7.48 -15.91
C THR A 229 -20.97 -8.79 -15.29
N PRO A 230 -21.59 -8.72 -14.10
CA PRO A 230 -22.03 -9.92 -13.36
C PRO A 230 -23.01 -10.81 -14.18
N LEU A 231 -23.85 -10.23 -15.04
CA LEU A 231 -24.72 -10.97 -15.93
C LEU A 231 -23.97 -11.83 -16.95
N LYS A 232 -22.81 -11.37 -17.46
CA LYS A 232 -21.97 -12.19 -18.36
C LYS A 232 -21.34 -13.36 -17.61
N LEU A 233 -20.93 -13.13 -16.35
CA LEU A 233 -20.40 -14.19 -15.50
C LEU A 233 -21.46 -15.26 -15.22
N VAL A 234 -22.68 -14.87 -14.82
CA VAL A 234 -23.79 -15.79 -14.55
C VAL A 234 -24.17 -16.57 -15.82
N LYS A 235 -24.28 -15.88 -16.96
CA LYS A 235 -24.56 -16.56 -18.25
C LYS A 235 -23.45 -17.55 -18.63
N GLY A 236 -22.18 -17.19 -18.43
CA GLY A 236 -21.04 -18.06 -18.65
C GLY A 236 -21.08 -19.30 -17.74
N LEU A 237 -21.30 -19.12 -16.45
CA LEU A 237 -21.44 -20.19 -15.47
C LEU A 237 -22.56 -21.16 -15.82
N LEU A 238 -23.76 -20.67 -16.17
CA LEU A 238 -24.89 -21.48 -16.59
C LEU A 238 -24.60 -22.28 -17.86
N THR A 239 -23.83 -21.70 -18.80
CA THR A 239 -23.46 -22.37 -20.04
C THR A 239 -22.43 -23.47 -19.79
N GLU A 240 -21.51 -23.28 -18.86
CA GLU A 240 -20.44 -24.24 -18.55
C GLU A 240 -20.89 -25.33 -17.57
N LEU A 241 -21.94 -25.13 -16.77
CA LEU A 241 -22.51 -26.16 -15.88
C LEU A 241 -22.99 -27.43 -16.59
N VAL A 242 -23.38 -27.30 -17.86
CA VAL A 242 -23.85 -28.45 -18.68
C VAL A 242 -22.77 -29.02 -19.60
N ARG A 243 -21.55 -28.46 -19.58
CA ARG A 243 -20.45 -28.95 -20.41
C ARG A 243 -19.53 -29.89 -19.64
N PRO A 244 -19.03 -30.95 -20.25
CA PRO A 244 -18.00 -31.77 -19.61
C PRO A 244 -16.75 -30.97 -19.36
N ILE A 245 -16.13 -31.20 -18.21
CA ILE A 245 -14.88 -30.52 -17.81
C ILE A 245 -13.79 -30.82 -18.85
N PRO A 246 -13.21 -29.80 -19.51
CA PRO A 246 -12.12 -30.01 -20.45
C PRO A 246 -10.92 -30.68 -19.75
N LYS A 247 -10.32 -31.71 -20.37
CA LYS A 247 -9.17 -32.42 -19.81
C LYS A 247 -8.02 -31.46 -19.37
N LYS A 248 -7.85 -30.35 -20.10
CA LYS A 248 -6.87 -29.32 -19.77
C LYS A 248 -7.17 -28.54 -18.48
N ALA A 249 -8.42 -28.54 -18.02
CA ALA A 249 -8.79 -27.84 -16.77
C ALA A 249 -8.67 -28.73 -15.53
N VAL A 250 -8.57 -30.03 -15.69
CA VAL A 250 -8.51 -30.99 -14.57
C VAL A 250 -7.34 -30.72 -13.63
N PRO A 251 -6.09 -30.46 -14.08
CA PRO A 251 -4.98 -30.13 -13.17
C PRO A 251 -5.28 -28.91 -12.31
N TYR A 252 -5.84 -27.85 -12.89
CA TYR A 252 -6.17 -26.61 -12.15
C TYR A 252 -7.28 -26.81 -11.13
N LEU A 253 -8.30 -27.61 -11.46
CA LEU A 253 -9.38 -27.96 -10.52
C LEU A 253 -8.85 -28.83 -9.38
N THR A 254 -7.91 -29.73 -9.65
CA THR A 254 -7.24 -30.53 -8.62
C THR A 254 -6.44 -29.64 -7.66
N MET A 255 -5.67 -28.67 -8.18
CA MET A 255 -4.93 -27.72 -7.37
C MET A 255 -5.84 -26.85 -6.48
N MET A 256 -7.06 -26.61 -6.92
CA MET A 256 -8.08 -25.85 -6.17
C MET A 256 -8.95 -26.72 -5.27
N GLU A 257 -8.67 -28.02 -5.18
CA GLU A 257 -9.49 -29.02 -4.46
C GLU A 257 -10.94 -29.10 -4.97
N LEU A 258 -11.17 -28.73 -6.24
CA LEU A 258 -12.48 -28.72 -6.89
C LEU A 258 -12.66 -29.86 -7.90
N ALA A 259 -11.72 -30.79 -8.01
CA ALA A 259 -11.75 -31.88 -8.99
C ALA A 259 -12.83 -32.94 -8.69
N GLN A 260 -13.40 -32.96 -7.51
CA GLN A 260 -14.55 -33.78 -7.12
C GLN A 260 -15.66 -32.91 -6.56
N PRO A 261 -16.63 -32.46 -7.35
CA PRO A 261 -17.84 -31.86 -6.80
C PRO A 261 -18.69 -32.96 -6.16
N GLY A 262 -18.72 -33.03 -4.85
CA GLY A 262 -19.66 -33.87 -4.10
C GLY A 262 -19.09 -35.18 -3.55
N SER A 263 -18.28 -35.06 -2.50
CA SER A 263 -18.18 -36.05 -1.43
C SER A 263 -18.59 -35.39 -0.11
#